data_3450cd4dd5ae0b02099d1cf188cca523
#
_entry.id   3450cd4dd5ae0b02099d1cf188cca523
#
_cell.length_a   1.000
_cell.length_b   1.000
_cell.length_c   1.000
_cell.angle_alpha   90.00
_cell.angle_beta   90.00
_cell.angle_gamma   90.00
#
_symmetry.space_group_name_H-M   'P 1'
#
loop_
_entity.id
_entity.type
_entity.pdbx_description
1 polymer ?
#
loop_
_entity_poly.entity_id
_entity_poly.type
_entity_poly.pdbx_seq_one_letter_code
_entity_poly.pdbx_strand_id
1 'polypeptide(L)'
;MKLSKIILSEANYTPYRAMVQVTSRDASPSVLADLIRALPGVTTCTIANSDDATNKYIFKVKIITQKTAATAFESLKKNALSKYMEVNTFNVASKSVERMKTPGEY
;
A
#
# COMPACT_ATOMS: atom_id res chain seq x y z
N MET A 1 16.55 16.58 22.22
CA MET A 1 16.88 16.88 20.83
C MET A 1 16.46 15.76 19.88
N LYS A 2 16.93 14.57 20.11
CA LYS A 2 16.57 13.45 19.23
C LYS A 2 15.09 13.11 19.27
N LEU A 3 14.49 13.18 20.45
CA LEU A 3 13.06 12.94 20.58
C LEU A 3 12.25 13.95 19.80
N SER A 4 12.68 15.21 19.82
CA SER A 4 11.99 16.25 19.06
C SER A 4 12.04 15.96 17.57
N LYS A 5 13.17 15.49 17.08
CA LYS A 5 13.29 15.12 15.67
C LYS A 5 12.38 13.96 15.29
N ILE A 6 12.30 12.97 16.15
CA ILE A 6 11.42 11.81 15.92
C ILE A 6 9.97 12.26 15.88
N ILE A 7 9.57 13.09 16.82
CA ILE A 7 8.20 13.61 16.86
C ILE A 7 7.88 14.42 15.61
N LEU A 8 8.82 15.26 15.17
CA LEU A 8 8.63 16.05 13.98
C LEU A 8 8.51 15.16 12.73
N SER A 9 9.30 14.11 12.67
CA SER A 9 9.20 13.16 11.55
C SER A 9 7.83 12.50 11.51
N GLU A 10 7.33 12.07 12.65
CA GLU A 10 6.00 11.49 12.73
C GLU A 10 4.92 12.50 12.36
N ALA A 11 5.07 13.74 12.81
CA ALA A 11 4.10 14.79 12.50
C ALA A 11 4.05 15.11 11.01
N ASN A 12 5.16 14.91 10.30
CA ASN A 12 5.23 15.17 8.87
C ASN A 12 4.67 14.02 8.01
N TYR A 13 4.47 12.86 8.61
CA TYR A 13 3.88 11.73 7.90
C TYR A 13 2.38 11.77 8.01
N THR A 14 1.72 11.52 6.88
CA THR A 14 0.27 11.42 6.83
C THR A 14 -0.13 10.00 6.50
N PRO A 15 -1.03 9.40 7.27
CA PRO A 15 -1.52 8.06 6.95
C PRO A 15 -2.65 8.11 5.93
N TYR A 16 -2.59 7.21 4.97
CA TYR A 16 -3.63 7.04 3.95
C TYR A 16 -3.96 5.56 3.82
N ARG A 17 -5.15 5.30 3.33
CA ARG A 17 -5.55 3.94 2.96
C ARG A 17 -6.20 3.96 1.59
N ALA A 18 -6.13 2.84 0.90
CA ALA A 18 -6.77 2.70 -0.39
C ALA A 18 -6.98 1.22 -0.70
N MET A 19 -7.90 0.97 -1.62
CA MET A 19 -8.08 -0.36 -2.19
C MET A 19 -7.22 -0.45 -3.43
N VAL A 20 -6.49 -1.56 -3.55
CA VAL A 20 -5.56 -1.78 -4.65
C VAL A 20 -5.93 -3.10 -5.32
N GLN A 21 -6.06 -3.08 -6.64
CA GLN A 21 -6.31 -4.28 -7.43
C GLN A 21 -5.00 -4.75 -8.03
N VAL A 22 -4.65 -6.00 -7.74
CA VAL A 22 -3.42 -6.62 -8.23
C VAL A 22 -3.79 -7.89 -8.98
N THR A 23 -3.14 -8.11 -10.11
CA THR A 23 -3.24 -9.38 -10.81
C THR A 23 -1.91 -10.10 -10.76
N SER A 24 -1.98 -11.43 -10.64
CA SER A 24 -0.78 -12.26 -10.64
C SER A 24 -1.14 -13.65 -11.16
N ARG A 25 -0.31 -14.18 -12.03
CA ARG A 25 -0.50 -15.54 -12.55
C ARG A 25 0.05 -16.60 -11.60
N ASP A 26 1.12 -16.25 -10.91
CA ASP A 26 1.93 -17.25 -10.21
C ASP A 26 1.85 -17.19 -8.70
N ALA A 27 1.49 -16.04 -8.15
CA ALA A 27 1.50 -15.85 -6.70
C ALA A 27 0.10 -15.94 -6.13
N SER A 28 0.01 -16.52 -4.94
CA SER A 28 -1.24 -16.53 -4.18
C SER A 28 -1.49 -15.15 -3.56
N PRO A 29 -2.75 -14.85 -3.17
CA PRO A 29 -3.02 -13.56 -2.53
C PRO A 29 -2.21 -13.33 -1.24
N SER A 30 -1.95 -14.38 -0.47
CA SER A 30 -1.17 -14.22 0.75
C SER A 30 0.28 -13.85 0.47
N VAL A 31 0.87 -14.41 -0.59
CA VAL A 31 2.22 -14.05 -1.02
C VAL A 31 2.26 -12.60 -1.48
N LEU A 32 1.28 -12.20 -2.30
CA LEU A 32 1.19 -10.83 -2.78
C LEU A 32 1.03 -9.83 -1.64
N ALA A 33 0.21 -10.16 -0.65
CA ALA A 33 0.04 -9.30 0.52
C ALA A 33 1.37 -9.11 1.25
N ASP A 34 2.16 -10.17 1.40
CA ASP A 34 3.47 -10.09 2.04
C ASP A 34 4.44 -9.22 1.23
N LEU A 35 4.44 -9.36 -0.09
CA LEU A 35 5.29 -8.56 -0.96
C LEU A 35 4.94 -7.08 -0.87
N ILE A 36 3.66 -6.75 -0.91
CA ILE A 36 3.20 -5.37 -0.81
C ILE A 36 3.54 -4.80 0.56
N ARG A 37 3.35 -5.59 1.61
CA ARG A 37 3.65 -5.17 2.98
C ARG A 37 5.13 -4.82 3.16
N ALA A 38 6.00 -5.45 2.40
CA ALA A 38 7.43 -5.19 2.45
C ALA A 38 7.86 -3.93 1.71
N LEU A 39 6.96 -3.30 0.94
CA LEU A 39 7.29 -2.07 0.24
C LEU A 39 7.44 -0.90 1.21
N PRO A 40 8.35 0.05 0.90
CA PRO A 40 8.55 1.20 1.77
C PRO A 40 7.27 2.02 1.96
N GLY A 41 6.99 2.41 3.19
CA GLY A 41 5.84 3.23 3.53
C GLY A 41 4.56 2.46 3.79
N VAL A 42 4.51 1.18 3.48
CA VAL A 42 3.32 0.36 3.75
C VAL A 42 3.32 -0.06 5.21
N THR A 43 2.24 0.25 5.91
CA THR A 43 2.07 -0.14 7.32
C THR A 43 1.26 -1.42 7.45
N THR A 44 0.22 -1.58 6.63
CA THR A 44 -0.56 -2.83 6.59
C THR A 44 -1.00 -3.13 5.17
N CYS A 45 -1.22 -4.41 4.90
CA CYS A 45 -1.81 -4.88 3.65
C CYS A 45 -2.62 -6.12 3.96
N THR A 46 -3.92 -6.04 3.77
CA THR A 46 -4.83 -7.15 4.04
C THR A 46 -5.62 -7.50 2.78
N ILE A 47 -5.99 -8.75 2.65
CA ILE A 47 -6.78 -9.22 1.51
C ILE A 47 -8.22 -8.81 1.73
N ALA A 48 -8.76 -7.99 0.82
CA ALA A 48 -10.16 -7.59 0.86
C ALA A 48 -11.03 -8.51 0.01
N ASN A 49 -10.49 -8.98 -1.12
CA ASN A 49 -11.21 -9.90 -2.00
C ASN A 49 -10.21 -10.67 -2.85
N SER A 50 -10.58 -11.86 -3.25
CA SER A 50 -9.75 -12.66 -4.15
C SER A 50 -10.62 -13.39 -5.15
N ASP A 51 -10.15 -13.45 -6.39
CA ASP A 51 -10.83 -14.15 -7.47
C ASP A 51 -9.79 -14.98 -8.22
N ASP A 52 -9.70 -16.26 -7.85
CA ASP A 52 -8.71 -17.16 -8.42
C ASP A 52 -8.97 -17.45 -9.90
N ALA A 53 -10.23 -17.36 -10.33
CA ALA A 53 -10.59 -17.63 -11.72
C ALA A 53 -9.99 -16.60 -12.66
N THR A 54 -9.92 -15.34 -12.22
CA THR A 54 -9.38 -14.24 -13.03
C THR A 54 -8.01 -13.78 -12.56
N ASN A 55 -7.47 -14.36 -11.51
CA ASN A 55 -6.20 -13.97 -10.90
C ASN A 55 -6.20 -12.51 -10.46
N LYS A 56 -7.35 -12.01 -10.05
CA LYS A 56 -7.53 -10.64 -9.54
C LYS A 56 -7.71 -10.66 -8.05
N TYR A 57 -6.95 -9.82 -7.38
CA TYR A 57 -6.98 -9.74 -5.93
C TYR A 57 -7.09 -8.29 -5.52
N ILE A 58 -7.92 -8.01 -4.52
CA ILE A 58 -8.09 -6.66 -3.99
C ILE A 58 -7.55 -6.63 -2.58
N PHE A 59 -6.66 -5.69 -2.34
CA PHE A 59 -6.02 -5.51 -1.05
C PHE A 59 -6.42 -4.17 -0.46
N LYS A 60 -6.58 -4.15 0.84
CA LYS A 60 -6.70 -2.92 1.61
C LYS A 60 -5.30 -2.57 2.08
N VAL A 61 -4.76 -1.49 1.56
CA VAL A 61 -3.39 -1.07 1.84
C VAL A 61 -3.40 0.22 2.64
N LYS A 62 -2.66 0.23 3.73
CA LYS A 62 -2.46 1.43 4.54
C LYS A 62 -1.01 1.84 4.44
N ILE A 63 -0.79 3.12 4.22
CA ILE A 63 0.55 3.68 4.07
C ILE A 63 0.73 4.88 4.98
N ILE A 64 1.99 5.24 5.19
CA ILE A 64 2.36 6.47 5.85
C ILE A 64 3.37 7.18 4.96
N THR A 65 3.17 8.46 4.70
CA THR A 65 3.99 9.18 3.73
C THR A 65 4.09 10.66 4.05
N GLN A 66 5.19 11.27 3.62
CA GLN A 66 5.37 12.72 3.65
C GLN A 66 4.89 13.39 2.36
N LYS A 67 4.53 12.59 1.36
CA LYS A 67 4.09 13.06 0.05
C LYS A 67 2.57 13.13 -0.01
N THR A 68 2.05 13.66 -1.11
CA THR A 68 0.62 13.57 -1.36
C THR A 68 0.21 12.11 -1.57
N ALA A 69 -1.05 11.81 -1.33
CA ALA A 69 -1.55 10.45 -1.52
C ALA A 69 -1.31 9.96 -2.94
N ALA A 70 -1.60 10.79 -3.93
CA ALA A 70 -1.42 10.40 -5.34
C ALA A 70 0.03 10.05 -5.65
N THR A 71 0.97 10.88 -5.19
CA THR A 71 2.39 10.62 -5.42
C THR A 71 2.86 9.37 -4.69
N ALA A 72 2.41 9.19 -3.46
CA ALA A 72 2.81 8.04 -2.64
C ALA A 72 2.32 6.73 -3.27
N PHE A 73 1.07 6.66 -3.69
CA PHE A 73 0.52 5.46 -4.32
C PHE A 73 1.11 5.21 -5.70
N GLU A 74 1.44 6.26 -6.46
CA GLU A 74 2.13 6.09 -7.72
C GLU A 74 3.53 5.51 -7.53
N SER A 75 4.26 5.97 -6.54
CA SER A 75 5.56 5.41 -6.18
C SER A 75 5.43 3.95 -5.75
N LEU A 76 4.40 3.64 -4.98
CA LEU A 76 4.13 2.27 -4.54
C LEU A 76 3.89 1.35 -5.73
N LYS A 77 3.09 1.80 -6.68
CA LYS A 77 2.82 1.06 -7.91
C LYS A 77 4.11 0.79 -8.69
N LYS A 78 4.93 1.81 -8.88
CA LYS A 78 6.19 1.66 -9.60
C LYS A 78 7.12 0.69 -8.90
N ASN A 79 7.21 0.77 -7.58
CA ASN A 79 8.06 -0.13 -6.81
C ASN A 79 7.57 -1.57 -6.90
N ALA A 80 6.28 -1.79 -6.80
CA ALA A 80 5.72 -3.12 -6.88
C ALA A 80 5.98 -3.75 -8.25
N LEU A 81 5.72 -3.00 -9.31
CA LEU A 81 5.87 -3.51 -10.68
C LEU A 81 7.34 -3.73 -11.06
N SER A 82 8.24 -2.89 -10.57
CA SER A 82 9.66 -3.02 -10.92
C SER A 82 10.39 -4.04 -10.06
N LYS A 83 9.96 -4.22 -8.82
CA LYS A 83 10.67 -5.06 -7.86
C LYS A 83 10.21 -6.50 -7.86
N TYR A 84 8.93 -6.74 -8.14
CA TYR A 84 8.35 -8.07 -8.04
C TYR A 84 7.81 -8.56 -9.37
N MET A 85 8.38 -9.64 -9.87
CA MET A 85 7.91 -10.30 -11.10
C MET A 85 6.53 -10.90 -10.91
N GLU A 86 6.18 -11.24 -9.68
CA GLU A 86 4.89 -11.84 -9.34
C GLU A 86 3.73 -10.87 -9.55
N VAL A 87 4.00 -9.58 -9.53
CA VAL A 87 2.96 -8.57 -9.71
C VAL A 87 2.85 -8.23 -11.20
N ASN A 88 1.75 -8.66 -11.81
CA ASN A 88 1.50 -8.37 -13.23
C ASN A 88 0.91 -6.98 -13.43
N THR A 89 -0.11 -6.62 -12.62
CA THR A 89 -0.67 -5.28 -12.62
C THR A 89 -0.89 -4.82 -11.19
N PHE A 90 -0.88 -3.50 -10.99
CA PHE A 90 -1.07 -2.89 -9.70
C PHE A 90 -1.84 -1.59 -9.92
N ASN A 91 -3.11 -1.56 -9.57
CA ASN A 91 -3.97 -0.41 -9.81
C ASN A 91 -4.63 0.04 -8.52
N VAL A 92 -4.45 1.32 -8.20
CA VAL A 92 -5.06 1.92 -7.03
C VAL A 92 -6.43 2.47 -7.42
N ALA A 93 -7.47 2.08 -6.68
CA ALA A 93 -8.80 2.62 -6.87
C ALA A 93 -8.81 4.05 -6.31
N SER A 94 -8.69 5.04 -7.19
CA SER A 94 -8.53 6.43 -6.78
C SER A 94 -9.65 6.94 -5.88
N LYS A 95 -10.86 6.46 -6.10
CA LYS A 95 -12.02 6.85 -5.28
C LYS A 95 -11.97 6.27 -3.87
N SER A 96 -11.17 5.24 -3.65
CA SER A 96 -11.04 4.61 -2.34
C SER A 96 -9.97 5.24 -1.47
N VAL A 97 -9.15 6.13 -2.03
CA VAL A 97 -8.06 6.76 -1.28
C VAL A 97 -8.64 7.68 -0.22
N GLU A 98 -8.28 7.40 1.04
CA GLU A 98 -8.75 8.17 2.18
C GLU A 98 -7.60 8.51 3.09
N ARG A 99 -7.62 9.74 3.61
CA ARG A 99 -6.71 10.13 4.67
C ARG A 99 -7.25 9.59 5.99
N MET A 100 -6.40 8.94 6.75
CA MET A 100 -6.76 8.46 8.08
C MET A 100 -6.61 9.59 9.09
N LYS A 101 -7.50 9.62 10.07
CA LYS A 101 -7.58 10.76 10.99
C LYS A 101 -6.54 10.74 12.08
N THR A 102 -6.23 9.57 12.60
CA THR A 102 -5.33 9.45 13.73
C THR A 102 -4.27 8.39 13.48
N PRO A 103 -3.09 8.55 14.07
CA PRO A 103 -2.04 7.53 13.95
C PRO A 103 -2.48 6.16 14.42
N GLY A 104 -3.36 6.09 15.39
CA GLY A 104 -3.83 4.82 15.92
C GLY A 104 -4.69 4.00 14.96
N GLU A 105 -5.14 4.59 13.87
CA GLU A 105 -5.93 3.89 12.87
C GLU A 105 -5.10 3.03 11.91
N TYR A 106 -3.80 3.22 11.91
CA TYR A 106 -2.93 2.45 11.01
C TYR A 106 -1.97 1.50 11.68
#